data_57ca8847fa586ca31b8d68ae1e57dc76
#
_entry.id   57ca8847fa586ca31b8d68ae1e57dc76
#
_cell.length_a   1.000
_cell.length_b   1.000
_cell.length_c   1.000
_cell.angle_alpha   90.00
_cell.angle_beta   90.00
_cell.angle_gamma   90.00
#
_symmetry.space_group_name_H-M   'P 1'
#
loop_
_entity.id
_entity.type
_entity.pdbx_description
1 polymer ?
#
loop_
_entity_poly.entity_id
_entity_poly.type
_entity_poly.pdbx_seq_one_letter_code
_entity_poly.pdbx_strand_id
1 'polypeptide(L)'
;MTFIKPNFQEGFLVIFIALVLVVSSCTRGTSTAPPTITATIPGYLTPYWTATPSRTPRPPTLLVSIPTTPAPTATPFLHKLTDSDTMLGLAIRYGITLDELMAANPGVDPHYLTVGKFLVIPIKGATATVVPTPTPIPLILGEPRCYPTGEGGAWCMLLVRNEQADAVEDLSAWIGLYSPEGKLLTSQTAMPPLNILPSGGAIPLMIYFQPMIPAQAIPRVELLTAIAVPPDDTRYITATVQLQNTNLDSSGLQATVKGQVVLPKDSPKAKILWLVVVAYDKDGNAVGVRKWEADNPCGGLQPPGTPMQTPGVTTPGPTGGCGAVPFEVTVFSLGPGIERVEVLVEAR
;
A
#
# COMPACT_ATOMS: atom_id res chain seq x y z
N MET A 1 34.14 -64.23 2.93
CA MET A 1 32.81 -64.01 2.36
C MET A 1 32.83 -62.68 1.65
N THR A 2 32.97 -62.72 0.34
CA THR A 2 33.19 -61.56 -0.52
C THR A 2 31.82 -61.13 -1.11
N PHE A 3 31.31 -59.93 -0.72
CA PHE A 3 30.09 -59.41 -1.30
C PHE A 3 30.38 -58.62 -2.57
N ILE A 4 29.86 -59.11 -3.69
CA ILE A 4 29.91 -58.47 -5.01
C ILE A 4 28.79 -57.41 -5.08
N LYS A 5 29.14 -56.13 -5.32
CA LYS A 5 28.21 -55.06 -5.64
C LYS A 5 27.78 -55.17 -7.11
N PRO A 6 26.50 -55.08 -7.44
CA PRO A 6 26.06 -54.96 -8.82
C PRO A 6 26.27 -53.55 -9.35
N ASN A 7 26.84 -53.43 -10.53
CA ASN A 7 27.02 -52.19 -11.29
C ASN A 7 25.68 -51.67 -11.81
N PHE A 8 25.29 -50.46 -11.35
CA PHE A 8 24.04 -49.79 -11.69
C PHE A 8 24.10 -49.00 -13.01
N GLN A 9 25.13 -49.20 -13.83
CA GLN A 9 25.40 -48.33 -14.99
C GLN A 9 24.94 -48.92 -16.35
N GLU A 10 24.55 -50.15 -16.43
CA GLU A 10 24.13 -50.77 -17.72
C GLU A 10 22.61 -50.70 -18.00
N GLY A 11 21.77 -50.42 -16.98
CA GLY A 11 20.33 -50.32 -17.15
C GLY A 11 19.82 -49.02 -17.83
N PHE A 12 20.60 -47.96 -17.80
CA PHE A 12 20.18 -46.65 -18.34
C PHE A 12 20.37 -46.49 -19.84
N LEU A 13 21.30 -47.25 -20.44
CA LEU A 13 21.60 -47.15 -21.87
C LEU A 13 20.54 -47.85 -22.73
N VAL A 14 19.93 -48.92 -22.25
CA VAL A 14 18.94 -49.69 -23.01
C VAL A 14 17.58 -48.97 -23.03
N ILE A 15 17.21 -48.22 -22.00
CA ILE A 15 15.97 -47.45 -21.96
C ILE A 15 16.05 -46.23 -22.88
N PHE A 16 17.23 -45.61 -23.06
CA PHE A 16 17.40 -44.46 -23.94
C PHE A 16 17.34 -44.79 -25.43
N ILE A 17 17.76 -45.98 -25.82
CA ILE A 17 17.72 -46.48 -27.23
C ILE A 17 16.28 -46.87 -27.62
N ALA A 18 15.47 -47.35 -26.69
CA ALA A 18 14.06 -47.69 -26.95
C ALA A 18 13.16 -46.46 -27.12
N LEU A 19 13.53 -45.31 -26.55
CA LEU A 19 12.73 -44.07 -26.61
C LEU A 19 12.96 -43.26 -27.90
N VAL A 20 14.09 -43.47 -28.60
CA VAL A 20 14.45 -42.75 -29.84
C VAL A 20 13.81 -43.36 -31.09
N LEU A 21 13.31 -44.60 -31.05
CA LEU A 21 12.75 -45.32 -32.22
C LEU A 21 11.23 -45.16 -32.40
N VAL A 22 10.53 -44.44 -31.54
CA VAL A 22 9.06 -44.28 -31.62
C VAL A 22 8.62 -42.94 -32.26
N VAL A 23 9.56 -42.05 -32.65
CA VAL A 23 9.21 -40.69 -33.14
C VAL A 23 9.43 -40.52 -34.66
N SER A 24 9.59 -41.60 -35.45
CA SER A 24 9.79 -41.48 -36.90
C SER A 24 8.69 -42.19 -37.72
N SER A 25 7.46 -41.65 -37.66
CA SER A 25 6.44 -41.92 -38.67
C SER A 25 5.48 -40.76 -38.81
N CYS A 26 5.93 -39.67 -39.47
CA CYS A 26 5.04 -38.68 -40.06
C CYS A 26 4.93 -38.99 -41.55
N THR A 27 3.81 -39.58 -41.95
CA THR A 27 3.38 -39.74 -43.34
C THR A 27 3.01 -38.38 -43.92
N ARG A 28 3.63 -38.06 -45.06
CA ARG A 28 3.28 -36.94 -45.92
C ARG A 28 1.90 -37.18 -46.52
N GLY A 29 0.92 -36.38 -46.14
CA GLY A 29 -0.33 -36.22 -46.85
C GLY A 29 -0.16 -35.20 -47.99
N THR A 30 -0.26 -35.68 -49.22
CA THR A 30 -0.34 -34.85 -50.43
C THR A 30 -1.70 -34.19 -50.48
N SER A 31 -1.74 -32.86 -50.34
CA SER A 31 -2.93 -32.05 -50.55
C SER A 31 -3.14 -31.82 -52.02
N THR A 32 -4.17 -32.44 -52.56
CA THR A 32 -4.67 -32.20 -53.94
C THR A 32 -5.64 -31.05 -53.87
N ALA A 33 -5.30 -29.92 -54.49
CA ALA A 33 -6.21 -28.76 -54.62
C ALA A 33 -7.37 -29.08 -55.58
N PRO A 34 -8.61 -28.69 -55.27
CA PRO A 34 -9.71 -28.81 -56.17
C PRO A 34 -9.64 -27.78 -57.31
N PRO A 35 -10.13 -28.11 -58.53
CA PRO A 35 -10.09 -27.19 -59.67
C PRO A 35 -11.03 -26.01 -59.45
N THR A 36 -10.50 -24.84 -59.75
CA THR A 36 -11.27 -23.57 -59.78
C THR A 36 -12.22 -23.57 -60.99
N ILE A 37 -13.51 -23.61 -60.74
CA ILE A 37 -14.51 -23.39 -61.80
C ILE A 37 -14.82 -21.90 -61.81
N THR A 38 -14.38 -21.20 -62.88
CA THR A 38 -14.74 -19.82 -63.13
C THR A 38 -16.12 -19.83 -63.83
N ALA A 39 -17.18 -19.53 -63.09
CA ALA A 39 -18.48 -19.29 -63.67
C ALA A 39 -18.61 -17.79 -63.95
N THR A 40 -18.59 -17.39 -65.22
CA THR A 40 -18.92 -16.06 -65.69
C THR A 40 -20.43 -15.91 -65.71
N ILE A 41 -21.03 -15.16 -64.83
CA ILE A 41 -22.45 -14.83 -64.85
C ILE A 41 -22.62 -13.50 -65.55
N PRO A 42 -23.49 -13.36 -66.57
CA PRO A 42 -23.78 -12.08 -67.21
C PRO A 42 -24.48 -11.17 -66.17
N GLY A 43 -24.03 -9.94 -66.12
CA GLY A 43 -24.52 -8.97 -65.14
C GLY A 43 -25.97 -8.53 -65.42
N TYR A 44 -26.87 -8.88 -64.54
CA TYR A 44 -28.12 -8.17 -64.35
C TYR A 44 -27.95 -7.12 -63.27
N LEU A 45 -28.05 -5.85 -63.63
CA LEU A 45 -28.12 -4.75 -62.68
C LEU A 45 -29.53 -4.78 -62.05
N THR A 46 -29.61 -5.29 -60.82
CA THR A 46 -30.82 -5.10 -60.01
C THR A 46 -30.88 -3.65 -59.52
N PRO A 47 -32.01 -2.96 -59.65
CA PRO A 47 -32.15 -1.60 -59.15
C PRO A 47 -31.98 -1.61 -57.62
N TYR A 48 -31.01 -0.84 -57.13
CA TYR A 48 -30.75 -0.64 -55.71
C TYR A 48 -31.87 0.21 -55.13
N TRP A 49 -32.75 -0.34 -54.32
CA TRP A 49 -33.70 0.40 -53.54
C TRP A 49 -32.93 1.14 -52.45
N THR A 50 -32.76 2.45 -52.58
CA THR A 50 -32.21 3.30 -51.56
C THR A 50 -33.23 3.37 -50.43
N ALA A 51 -33.00 2.69 -49.32
CA ALA A 51 -33.80 2.83 -48.13
C ALA A 51 -33.64 4.28 -47.62
N THR A 52 -34.70 5.07 -47.76
CA THR A 52 -34.78 6.38 -47.11
C THR A 52 -34.59 6.18 -45.61
N PRO A 53 -33.65 6.87 -44.97
CA PRO A 53 -33.47 6.71 -43.52
C PRO A 53 -34.73 7.18 -42.82
N SER A 54 -35.52 6.23 -42.33
CA SER A 54 -36.63 6.50 -41.43
C SER A 54 -36.05 7.11 -40.18
N ARG A 55 -36.47 8.32 -39.80
CA ARG A 55 -36.10 8.91 -38.53
C ARG A 55 -36.65 8.00 -37.43
N THR A 56 -35.77 7.20 -36.84
CA THR A 56 -36.11 6.47 -35.64
C THR A 56 -36.53 7.48 -34.59
N PRO A 57 -37.75 7.40 -34.03
CA PRO A 57 -38.13 8.30 -32.96
C PRO A 57 -37.15 8.10 -31.80
N ARG A 58 -36.49 9.18 -31.41
CA ARG A 58 -35.61 9.19 -30.26
C ARG A 58 -36.45 8.79 -29.04
N PRO A 59 -36.08 7.75 -28.29
CA PRO A 59 -36.84 7.42 -27.08
C PRO A 59 -36.85 8.65 -26.17
N PRO A 60 -37.95 8.92 -25.45
CA PRO A 60 -37.99 10.04 -24.52
C PRO A 60 -36.87 9.87 -23.53
N THR A 61 -36.02 10.89 -23.44
CA THR A 61 -34.99 10.95 -22.39
C THR A 61 -35.72 10.99 -21.06
N LEU A 62 -35.78 9.86 -20.36
CA LEU A 62 -36.22 9.85 -18.99
C LEU A 62 -35.24 10.77 -18.24
N LEU A 63 -35.74 11.92 -17.80
CA LEU A 63 -35.04 12.72 -16.79
C LEU A 63 -34.94 11.85 -15.55
N VAL A 64 -33.82 11.14 -15.42
CA VAL A 64 -33.47 10.51 -14.15
C VAL A 64 -33.30 11.67 -13.20
N SER A 65 -34.32 11.89 -12.36
CA SER A 65 -34.19 12.73 -11.18
C SER A 65 -33.11 12.10 -10.34
N ILE A 66 -31.91 12.69 -10.38
CA ILE A 66 -30.83 12.33 -9.47
C ILE A 66 -31.37 12.67 -8.08
N PRO A 67 -31.56 11.68 -7.17
CA PRO A 67 -31.93 12.01 -5.83
C PRO A 67 -30.87 12.97 -5.31
N THR A 68 -31.27 14.19 -4.94
CA THR A 68 -30.37 15.12 -4.25
C THR A 68 -29.91 14.42 -3.01
N THR A 69 -28.64 14.01 -3.00
CA THR A 69 -27.98 13.50 -1.79
C THR A 69 -28.24 14.53 -0.71
N PRO A 70 -28.84 14.18 0.44
CA PRO A 70 -29.06 15.16 1.51
C PRO A 70 -27.71 15.80 1.82
N ALA A 71 -27.70 17.14 1.85
CA ALA A 71 -26.50 17.87 2.22
C ALA A 71 -25.97 17.30 3.53
N PRO A 72 -24.66 17.04 3.67
CA PRO A 72 -24.09 16.50 4.90
C PRO A 72 -24.51 17.43 6.05
N THR A 73 -25.25 16.90 7.01
CA THR A 73 -25.57 17.62 8.24
C THR A 73 -24.25 17.94 8.91
N ALA A 74 -23.96 19.23 9.12
CA ALA A 74 -22.74 19.65 9.79
C ALA A 74 -22.63 18.92 11.13
N THR A 75 -21.61 18.06 11.24
CA THR A 75 -21.33 17.35 12.51
C THR A 75 -20.94 18.42 13.53
N PRO A 76 -21.64 18.56 14.66
CA PRO A 76 -21.31 19.55 15.67
C PRO A 76 -19.91 19.26 16.21
N PHE A 77 -19.11 20.31 16.32
CA PHE A 77 -17.80 20.20 16.97
C PHE A 77 -18.01 20.03 18.48
N LEU A 78 -17.46 18.93 19.03
CA LEU A 78 -17.60 18.59 20.44
C LEU A 78 -16.27 18.82 21.18
N HIS A 79 -16.32 19.60 22.28
CA HIS A 79 -15.19 19.77 23.20
C HIS A 79 -15.41 18.93 24.46
N LYS A 80 -14.46 18.08 24.83
CA LYS A 80 -14.51 17.32 26.09
C LYS A 80 -13.96 18.18 27.22
N LEU A 81 -14.78 18.46 28.24
CA LEU A 81 -14.42 19.28 29.36
C LEU A 81 -13.29 18.70 30.22
N THR A 82 -12.32 19.52 30.54
CA THR A 82 -11.26 19.28 31.50
C THR A 82 -11.49 20.09 32.80
N ASP A 83 -10.70 19.84 33.83
CA ASP A 83 -10.81 20.49 35.15
C ASP A 83 -10.46 21.98 35.12
N SER A 84 -9.74 22.44 34.12
CA SER A 84 -9.36 23.86 33.93
C SER A 84 -10.28 24.63 32.99
N ASP A 85 -11.29 23.98 32.38
CA ASP A 85 -12.17 24.62 31.42
C ASP A 85 -13.28 25.44 32.14
N THR A 86 -13.52 26.63 31.60
CA THR A 86 -14.69 27.46 31.95
C THR A 86 -15.47 27.80 30.67
N MET A 87 -16.78 28.02 30.79
CA MET A 87 -17.60 28.41 29.63
C MET A 87 -17.04 29.65 28.93
N LEU A 88 -16.65 30.67 29.67
CA LEU A 88 -16.08 31.89 29.11
C LEU A 88 -14.70 31.60 28.45
N GLY A 89 -13.85 30.80 29.09
CA GLY A 89 -12.54 30.44 28.56
C GLY A 89 -12.67 29.65 27.23
N LEU A 90 -13.64 28.78 27.14
CA LEU A 90 -13.94 28.06 25.91
C LEU A 90 -14.50 28.96 24.82
N ALA A 91 -15.42 29.89 25.18
CA ALA A 91 -15.94 30.85 24.21
C ALA A 91 -14.82 31.70 23.60
N ILE A 92 -13.90 32.21 24.41
CA ILE A 92 -12.71 32.95 23.95
C ILE A 92 -11.80 32.08 23.08
N ARG A 93 -11.51 30.86 23.53
CA ARG A 93 -10.65 29.92 22.80
C ARG A 93 -11.18 29.61 21.39
N TYR A 94 -12.49 29.49 21.24
CA TYR A 94 -13.11 29.14 19.96
C TYR A 94 -13.65 30.37 19.18
N GLY A 95 -13.41 31.61 19.68
CA GLY A 95 -13.76 32.83 18.97
C GLY A 95 -15.28 33.05 18.83
N ILE A 96 -16.06 32.54 19.79
CA ILE A 96 -17.52 32.71 19.88
C ILE A 96 -17.92 33.49 21.14
N THR A 97 -19.15 33.97 21.19
CA THR A 97 -19.65 34.61 22.41
C THR A 97 -20.11 33.57 23.44
N LEU A 98 -20.10 33.97 24.72
CA LEU A 98 -20.60 33.11 25.79
C LEU A 98 -22.07 32.73 25.56
N ASP A 99 -22.88 33.69 25.12
CA ASP A 99 -24.31 33.48 24.85
C ASP A 99 -24.54 32.43 23.73
N GLU A 100 -23.70 32.44 22.70
CA GLU A 100 -23.77 31.45 21.63
C GLU A 100 -23.37 30.05 22.11
N LEU A 101 -22.34 29.95 22.94
CA LEU A 101 -21.96 28.70 23.55
C LEU A 101 -23.05 28.17 24.48
N MET A 102 -23.67 29.01 25.27
CA MET A 102 -24.79 28.63 26.13
C MET A 102 -26.03 28.22 25.33
N ALA A 103 -26.37 28.96 24.27
CA ALA A 103 -27.49 28.62 23.38
C ALA A 103 -27.31 27.25 22.68
N ALA A 104 -26.08 26.90 22.36
CA ALA A 104 -25.75 25.57 21.76
C ALA A 104 -25.77 24.42 22.77
N ASN A 105 -25.77 24.73 24.09
CA ASN A 105 -25.72 23.76 25.18
C ASN A 105 -26.84 24.00 26.21
N PRO A 106 -28.09 23.89 25.83
CA PRO A 106 -29.21 24.15 26.74
C PRO A 106 -29.17 23.18 27.91
N GLY A 107 -29.32 23.70 29.15
CA GLY A 107 -29.30 22.91 30.37
C GLY A 107 -27.93 22.64 30.98
N VAL A 108 -26.87 23.23 30.41
CA VAL A 108 -25.53 23.25 31.03
C VAL A 108 -25.39 24.55 31.85
N ASP A 109 -25.15 24.39 33.17
CA ASP A 109 -24.85 25.53 34.03
C ASP A 109 -23.43 26.03 33.77
N PRO A 110 -23.23 27.31 33.36
CA PRO A 110 -21.90 27.87 33.08
C PRO A 110 -20.99 27.93 34.30
N HIS A 111 -21.55 27.86 35.51
CA HIS A 111 -20.81 27.87 36.78
C HIS A 111 -20.44 26.48 37.28
N TYR A 112 -21.08 25.42 36.75
CA TYR A 112 -20.86 24.05 37.18
C TYR A 112 -20.62 23.12 36.00
N LEU A 113 -19.42 23.18 35.42
CA LEU A 113 -19.02 22.32 34.34
C LEU A 113 -18.54 20.96 34.88
N THR A 114 -19.14 19.87 34.39
CA THR A 114 -18.75 18.52 34.79
C THR A 114 -17.61 18.03 33.92
N VAL A 115 -16.44 17.81 34.50
CA VAL A 115 -15.27 17.25 33.82
C VAL A 115 -15.61 15.92 33.09
N GLY A 116 -15.13 15.80 31.87
CA GLY A 116 -15.37 14.59 31.01
C GLY A 116 -16.66 14.66 30.18
N LYS A 117 -17.59 15.58 30.43
CA LYS A 117 -18.74 15.82 29.54
C LYS A 117 -18.32 16.55 28.28
N PHE A 118 -19.15 16.42 27.24
CA PHE A 118 -18.95 17.10 25.96
C PHE A 118 -19.84 18.32 25.86
N LEU A 119 -19.24 19.43 25.38
CA LEU A 119 -19.95 20.66 25.01
C LEU A 119 -19.97 20.78 23.47
N VAL A 120 -21.12 21.17 22.95
CA VAL A 120 -21.29 21.55 21.54
C VAL A 120 -20.72 22.96 21.35
N ILE A 121 -19.73 23.11 20.49
CA ILE A 121 -19.14 24.40 20.15
C ILE A 121 -19.76 24.91 18.84
N PRO A 122 -20.56 25.97 18.86
CA PRO A 122 -21.14 26.55 17.65
C PRO A 122 -20.08 27.36 16.92
N ILE A 123 -19.35 26.74 16.00
CA ILE A 123 -18.35 27.46 15.22
C ILE A 123 -19.06 28.33 14.20
N LYS A 124 -19.03 29.67 14.43
CA LYS A 124 -19.54 30.67 13.48
C LYS A 124 -18.72 30.58 12.18
N GLY A 125 -19.43 30.49 11.11
CA GLY A 125 -18.83 30.56 9.78
C GLY A 125 -18.11 29.30 9.33
N ALA A 126 -18.39 28.15 9.95
CA ALA A 126 -18.47 26.95 9.14
C ALA A 126 -19.74 27.03 8.24
N THR A 127 -19.87 28.09 7.38
CA THR A 127 -20.11 27.71 6.00
C THR A 127 -19.15 26.56 5.88
N ALA A 128 -19.67 25.33 5.84
CA ALA A 128 -18.88 24.22 5.37
C ALA A 128 -18.39 24.72 4.00
N THR A 129 -17.29 25.46 4.00
CA THR A 129 -16.35 25.36 2.96
C THR A 129 -16.09 23.88 3.06
N VAL A 130 -16.83 23.12 2.28
CA VAL A 130 -16.45 21.80 1.89
C VAL A 130 -15.08 22.09 1.32
N VAL A 131 -14.06 22.07 2.20
CA VAL A 131 -12.70 21.89 1.74
C VAL A 131 -12.88 20.59 1.02
N PRO A 132 -12.87 20.62 -0.33
CA PRO A 132 -13.08 19.38 -1.07
C PRO A 132 -12.05 18.45 -0.48
N THR A 133 -12.51 17.36 0.13
CA THR A 133 -11.59 16.29 0.56
C THR A 133 -10.73 16.07 -0.68
N PRO A 134 -9.42 16.38 -0.63
CA PRO A 134 -8.62 16.30 -1.83
C PRO A 134 -8.85 14.92 -2.41
N THR A 135 -9.35 14.87 -3.64
CA THR A 135 -9.54 13.58 -4.31
C THR A 135 -8.18 12.89 -4.29
N PRO A 136 -8.07 11.69 -3.74
CA PRO A 136 -6.79 11.00 -3.68
C PRO A 136 -6.16 10.94 -5.06
N ILE A 137 -4.86 11.15 -5.15
CA ILE A 137 -4.13 10.97 -6.41
C ILE A 137 -4.33 9.52 -6.85
N PRO A 138 -4.68 9.27 -8.12
CA PRO A 138 -4.90 7.93 -8.61
C PRO A 138 -3.60 7.11 -8.55
N LEU A 139 -3.58 6.09 -7.70
CA LEU A 139 -2.50 5.13 -7.55
C LEU A 139 -2.96 3.75 -8.02
N ILE A 140 -2.01 2.90 -8.41
CA ILE A 140 -2.34 1.53 -8.75
C ILE A 140 -2.39 0.70 -7.47
N LEU A 141 -3.58 0.18 -7.16
CA LEU A 141 -3.81 -0.73 -6.06
C LEU A 141 -3.69 -2.17 -6.55
N GLY A 142 -2.81 -2.94 -5.93
CA GLY A 142 -2.75 -4.38 -6.13
C GLY A 142 -3.92 -5.11 -5.47
N GLU A 143 -4.01 -6.41 -5.68
CA GLU A 143 -4.99 -7.22 -4.97
C GLU A 143 -4.62 -7.36 -3.49
N PRO A 144 -5.56 -7.12 -2.56
CA PRO A 144 -5.32 -7.34 -1.15
C PRO A 144 -5.18 -8.83 -0.85
N ARG A 145 -4.13 -9.20 -0.10
CA ARG A 145 -3.86 -10.57 0.36
C ARG A 145 -3.94 -10.59 1.87
N CYS A 146 -4.69 -11.55 2.41
CA CYS A 146 -4.85 -11.73 3.85
C CYS A 146 -4.23 -13.05 4.27
N TYR A 147 -3.37 -13.01 5.27
CA TYR A 147 -2.63 -14.13 5.82
C TYR A 147 -3.19 -14.44 7.21
N PRO A 148 -3.87 -15.59 7.41
CA PRO A 148 -4.44 -15.95 8.70
C PRO A 148 -3.34 -16.21 9.72
N THR A 149 -3.61 -15.82 10.97
CA THR A 149 -2.76 -16.11 12.10
C THR A 149 -3.28 -17.33 12.89
N GLY A 150 -2.40 -17.98 13.66
CA GLY A 150 -2.76 -19.12 14.49
C GLY A 150 -3.82 -18.83 15.55
N GLU A 151 -4.05 -17.55 15.87
CA GLU A 151 -5.06 -17.09 16.84
C GLU A 151 -6.42 -16.78 16.19
N GLY A 152 -6.55 -16.99 14.88
CA GLY A 152 -7.79 -16.74 14.13
C GLY A 152 -7.98 -15.29 13.65
N GLY A 153 -6.99 -14.43 13.79
CA GLY A 153 -6.91 -13.12 13.14
C GLY A 153 -6.31 -13.23 11.74
N ALA A 154 -6.12 -12.09 11.07
CA ALA A 154 -5.48 -12.04 9.76
C ALA A 154 -4.68 -10.74 9.55
N TRP A 155 -3.47 -10.85 9.03
CA TRP A 155 -2.74 -9.74 8.43
C TRP A 155 -3.16 -9.57 6.99
N CYS A 156 -3.71 -8.42 6.65
CA CYS A 156 -4.01 -8.09 5.26
C CYS A 156 -3.00 -7.07 4.73
N MET A 157 -2.45 -7.35 3.56
CA MET A 157 -1.51 -6.49 2.86
C MET A 157 -1.98 -6.24 1.43
N LEU A 158 -1.67 -5.04 0.94
CA LEU A 158 -1.95 -4.65 -0.43
C LEU A 158 -0.77 -3.81 -0.92
N LEU A 159 -0.24 -4.13 -2.09
CA LEU A 159 0.84 -3.34 -2.69
C LEU A 159 0.24 -2.15 -3.43
N VAL A 160 0.71 -0.94 -3.10
CA VAL A 160 0.34 0.29 -3.79
C VAL A 160 1.53 0.77 -4.61
N ARG A 161 1.31 1.07 -5.88
CA ARG A 161 2.34 1.55 -6.81
C ARG A 161 2.04 2.98 -7.23
N ASN A 162 3.05 3.82 -7.18
CA ASN A 162 2.99 5.21 -7.62
C ASN A 162 3.58 5.34 -9.04
N GLU A 163 2.74 5.50 -10.04
CA GLU A 163 3.16 5.77 -11.42
C GLU A 163 3.08 7.27 -11.78
N GLN A 164 2.83 8.13 -10.77
CA GLN A 164 2.84 9.57 -10.96
C GLN A 164 4.27 10.12 -11.06
N ALA A 165 4.40 11.33 -11.61
CA ALA A 165 5.69 12.00 -11.71
C ALA A 165 6.25 12.42 -10.33
N ASP A 166 5.36 12.76 -9.41
CA ASP A 166 5.71 13.24 -8.07
C ASP A 166 5.61 12.13 -7.03
N ALA A 167 6.36 12.27 -5.94
CA ALA A 167 6.20 11.42 -4.77
C ALA A 167 4.84 11.68 -4.10
N VAL A 168 4.38 10.72 -3.31
CA VAL A 168 3.10 10.78 -2.61
C VAL A 168 3.31 10.55 -1.12
N GLU A 169 2.62 11.32 -0.29
CA GLU A 169 2.58 11.16 1.17
C GLU A 169 1.13 10.99 1.68
N ASP A 170 0.97 10.77 2.98
CA ASP A 170 -0.33 10.56 3.64
C ASP A 170 -1.18 9.48 2.97
N LEU A 171 -0.52 8.41 2.54
CA LEU A 171 -1.16 7.29 1.88
C LEU A 171 -1.95 6.45 2.88
N SER A 172 -3.23 6.24 2.62
CA SER A 172 -4.05 5.31 3.37
C SER A 172 -5.13 4.67 2.51
N ALA A 173 -5.54 3.46 2.89
CA ALA A 173 -6.63 2.77 2.22
C ALA A 173 -7.55 2.10 3.24
N TRP A 174 -8.83 2.10 2.95
CA TRP A 174 -9.80 1.31 3.68
C TRP A 174 -9.78 -0.13 3.15
N ILE A 175 -9.72 -1.10 4.06
CA ILE A 175 -9.86 -2.53 3.74
C ILE A 175 -11.07 -3.06 4.49
N GLY A 176 -12.06 -3.56 3.75
CA GLY A 176 -13.23 -4.24 4.28
C GLY A 176 -13.17 -5.73 3.99
N LEU A 177 -13.46 -6.56 4.99
CA LEU A 177 -13.61 -8.00 4.84
C LEU A 177 -15.09 -8.33 4.71
N TYR A 178 -15.46 -9.05 3.65
CA TYR A 178 -16.84 -9.40 3.32
C TYR A 178 -17.05 -10.91 3.38
N SER A 179 -18.25 -11.33 3.75
CA SER A 179 -18.66 -12.72 3.58
C SER A 179 -18.85 -13.04 2.10
N PRO A 180 -18.91 -14.34 1.71
CA PRO A 180 -19.22 -14.75 0.34
C PRO A 180 -20.55 -14.19 -0.19
N GLU A 181 -21.52 -13.93 0.69
CA GLU A 181 -22.83 -13.35 0.37
C GLU A 181 -22.78 -11.82 0.20
N GLY A 182 -21.59 -11.20 0.37
CA GLY A 182 -21.40 -9.78 0.19
C GLY A 182 -21.72 -8.91 1.41
N LYS A 183 -21.90 -9.50 2.60
CA LYS A 183 -22.09 -8.75 3.85
C LYS A 183 -20.74 -8.31 4.41
N LEU A 184 -20.60 -7.02 4.76
CA LEU A 184 -19.42 -6.51 5.48
C LEU A 184 -19.33 -7.17 6.87
N LEU A 185 -18.21 -7.81 7.15
CA LEU A 185 -17.89 -8.44 8.43
C LEU A 185 -17.15 -7.46 9.35
N THR A 186 -16.10 -6.86 8.85
CA THR A 186 -15.29 -5.87 9.57
C THR A 186 -14.52 -5.02 8.57
N SER A 187 -14.02 -3.87 9.01
CA SER A 187 -13.17 -3.00 8.18
C SER A 187 -12.21 -2.19 9.03
N GLN A 188 -11.08 -1.82 8.45
CA GLN A 188 -10.08 -0.96 9.08
C GLN A 188 -9.34 -0.15 8.01
N THR A 189 -8.62 0.89 8.45
CA THR A 189 -7.73 1.68 7.61
C THR A 189 -6.32 1.11 7.65
N ALA A 190 -5.80 0.71 6.50
CA ALA A 190 -4.44 0.26 6.31
C ALA A 190 -3.53 1.45 5.99
N MET A 191 -2.32 1.43 6.52
CA MET A 191 -1.31 2.48 6.34
C MET A 191 0.03 1.88 5.89
N PRO A 192 0.87 2.65 5.18
CA PRO A 192 2.20 2.22 4.82
C PRO A 192 3.14 2.31 6.03
N PRO A 193 4.23 1.54 6.04
CA PRO A 193 5.26 1.62 7.08
C PRO A 193 6.17 2.86 6.96
N LEU A 194 6.20 3.53 5.82
CA LEU A 194 6.86 4.82 5.58
C LEU A 194 5.83 5.87 5.17
N ASN A 195 6.15 7.15 5.38
CA ASN A 195 5.21 8.24 5.04
C ASN A 195 5.31 8.68 3.59
N ILE A 196 6.37 8.34 2.87
CA ILE A 196 6.57 8.74 1.48
C ILE A 196 6.62 7.53 0.55
N LEU A 197 5.92 7.64 -0.57
CA LEU A 197 5.99 6.72 -1.69
C LEU A 197 6.59 7.46 -2.89
N PRO A 198 7.87 7.21 -3.25
CA PRO A 198 8.52 7.88 -4.37
C PRO A 198 7.81 7.61 -5.71
N SER A 199 8.05 8.49 -6.68
CA SER A 199 7.67 8.25 -8.08
C SER A 199 8.28 6.93 -8.59
N GLY A 200 7.49 6.13 -9.29
CA GLY A 200 7.87 4.80 -9.77
C GLY A 200 8.02 3.72 -8.69
N GLY A 201 7.85 4.08 -7.41
CA GLY A 201 7.99 3.17 -6.28
C GLY A 201 6.74 2.35 -6.00
N ALA A 202 6.89 1.35 -5.12
CA ALA A 202 5.77 0.57 -4.59
C ALA A 202 5.96 0.36 -3.09
N ILE A 203 4.87 0.41 -2.32
CA ILE A 203 4.89 0.21 -0.88
C ILE A 203 3.68 -0.63 -0.44
N PRO A 204 3.84 -1.58 0.49
CA PRO A 204 2.70 -2.29 1.04
C PRO A 204 1.96 -1.43 2.07
N LEU A 205 0.63 -1.36 1.94
CA LEU A 205 -0.25 -1.00 3.03
C LEU A 205 -0.60 -2.26 3.81
N MET A 206 -0.65 -2.17 5.12
CA MET A 206 -0.89 -3.33 5.97
C MET A 206 -1.77 -3.01 7.16
N ILE A 207 -2.58 -4.01 7.55
CA ILE A 207 -3.44 -3.93 8.73
C ILE A 207 -3.68 -5.32 9.32
N TYR A 208 -3.84 -5.39 10.63
CA TYR A 208 -4.20 -6.61 11.34
C TYR A 208 -5.67 -6.58 11.72
N PHE A 209 -6.40 -7.59 11.31
CA PHE A 209 -7.75 -7.84 11.77
C PHE A 209 -7.75 -8.82 12.95
N GLN A 210 -8.42 -8.42 14.02
CA GLN A 210 -8.56 -9.18 15.26
C GLN A 210 -9.20 -10.55 15.03
N PRO A 211 -9.02 -11.54 15.94
CA PRO A 211 -9.59 -12.89 15.85
C PRO A 211 -11.09 -12.93 15.59
N MET A 212 -11.52 -14.07 15.04
CA MET A 212 -12.84 -14.46 14.52
C MET A 212 -13.09 -13.97 13.08
N ILE A 213 -12.04 -13.93 12.26
CA ILE A 213 -12.17 -13.71 10.82
C ILE A 213 -12.46 -15.05 10.13
N PRO A 214 -13.60 -15.22 9.42
CA PRO A 214 -13.86 -16.42 8.63
C PRO A 214 -12.80 -16.63 7.54
N ALA A 215 -12.37 -17.89 7.34
CA ALA A 215 -11.33 -18.22 6.36
C ALA A 215 -11.69 -17.83 4.91
N GLN A 216 -12.99 -17.75 4.59
CA GLN A 216 -13.49 -17.36 3.27
C GLN A 216 -13.85 -15.87 3.18
N ALA A 217 -13.39 -15.03 4.11
CA ALA A 217 -13.60 -13.60 4.03
C ALA A 217 -12.92 -13.01 2.78
N ILE A 218 -13.64 -12.18 2.04
CA ILE A 218 -13.19 -11.58 0.78
C ILE A 218 -12.80 -10.14 1.07
N PRO A 219 -11.50 -9.77 0.92
CA PRO A 219 -11.06 -8.41 1.12
C PRO A 219 -11.47 -7.52 -0.06
N ARG A 220 -11.91 -6.29 0.24
CA ARG A 220 -12.09 -5.20 -0.72
C ARG A 220 -11.36 -3.97 -0.22
N VAL A 221 -10.85 -3.17 -1.15
CA VAL A 221 -10.02 -2.01 -0.83
C VAL A 221 -10.55 -0.76 -1.52
N GLU A 222 -10.40 0.37 -0.83
CA GLU A 222 -10.68 1.71 -1.36
C GLU A 222 -9.56 2.66 -0.89
N LEU A 223 -8.98 3.43 -1.81
CA LEU A 223 -7.99 4.46 -1.50
C LEU A 223 -8.68 5.62 -0.78
N LEU A 224 -8.21 5.97 0.41
CA LEU A 224 -8.77 7.07 1.20
C LEU A 224 -8.01 8.37 0.99
N THR A 225 -6.69 8.31 1.13
CA THR A 225 -5.81 9.47 1.02
C THR A 225 -4.56 9.13 0.20
N ALA A 226 -4.11 10.10 -0.57
CA ALA A 226 -2.84 10.12 -1.29
C ALA A 226 -2.59 11.57 -1.73
N ILE A 227 -1.56 12.21 -1.20
CA ILE A 227 -1.27 13.63 -1.42
C ILE A 227 0.07 13.77 -2.14
N ALA A 228 0.14 14.59 -3.19
CA ALA A 228 1.40 14.85 -3.89
C ALA A 228 2.37 15.59 -2.97
N VAL A 229 3.62 15.17 -2.99
CA VAL A 229 4.73 15.90 -2.36
C VAL A 229 5.31 16.84 -3.42
N PRO A 230 5.32 18.16 -3.18
CA PRO A 230 5.91 19.10 -4.12
C PRO A 230 7.39 18.77 -4.41
N PRO A 231 7.89 18.97 -5.64
CA PRO A 231 9.27 18.66 -5.99
C PRO A 231 10.32 19.46 -5.21
N ASP A 232 9.93 20.61 -4.67
CA ASP A 232 10.75 21.50 -3.86
C ASP A 232 10.62 21.25 -2.35
N ASP A 233 9.95 20.18 -1.95
CA ASP A 233 9.78 19.84 -0.54
C ASP A 233 11.12 19.40 0.08
N THR A 234 11.57 20.16 1.05
CA THR A 234 12.85 19.93 1.75
C THR A 234 12.72 19.04 2.99
N ARG A 235 11.53 18.58 3.33
CA ARG A 235 11.31 17.67 4.48
C ARG A 235 11.96 16.31 4.26
N TYR A 236 12.02 15.85 3.02
CA TYR A 236 12.54 14.54 2.67
C TYR A 236 13.95 14.64 2.07
N ILE A 237 14.86 13.85 2.59
CA ILE A 237 16.25 13.79 2.16
C ILE A 237 16.39 12.60 1.22
N THR A 238 16.94 12.81 0.04
CA THR A 238 17.25 11.73 -0.90
C THR A 238 18.33 10.82 -0.28
N ALA A 239 17.97 9.58 0.02
CA ALA A 239 18.88 8.58 0.56
C ALA A 239 19.05 7.43 -0.44
N THR A 240 20.24 6.82 -0.45
CA THR A 240 20.53 5.66 -1.31
C THR A 240 20.82 4.44 -0.46
N VAL A 241 20.18 3.31 -0.78
CA VAL A 241 20.44 2.02 -0.12
C VAL A 241 21.50 1.27 -0.91
N GLN A 242 22.57 0.86 -0.24
CA GLN A 242 23.62 -0.01 -0.78
C GLN A 242 23.54 -1.35 -0.07
N LEU A 243 23.02 -2.37 -0.77
CA LEU A 243 22.94 -3.73 -0.24
C LEU A 243 24.31 -4.39 -0.30
N GLN A 244 24.68 -5.07 0.79
CA GLN A 244 25.92 -5.86 0.89
C GLN A 244 25.63 -7.35 0.75
N ASN A 245 24.59 -7.83 1.42
CA ASN A 245 24.20 -9.23 1.41
C ASN A 245 22.70 -9.38 1.67
N THR A 246 22.11 -10.37 1.00
CA THR A 246 20.77 -10.87 1.29
C THR A 246 20.86 -12.37 1.47
N ASN A 247 20.50 -12.86 2.63
CA ASN A 247 20.54 -14.27 2.96
C ASN A 247 19.12 -14.78 3.23
N LEU A 248 18.69 -15.74 2.41
CA LEU A 248 17.43 -16.46 2.60
C LEU A 248 17.73 -17.73 3.39
N ASP A 249 16.94 -18.00 4.42
CA ASP A 249 17.11 -19.21 5.21
C ASP A 249 16.67 -20.48 4.43
N SER A 250 16.99 -21.65 4.95
CA SER A 250 16.68 -22.93 4.29
C SER A 250 15.17 -23.22 4.19
N SER A 251 14.34 -22.59 4.99
CA SER A 251 12.87 -22.73 4.94
C SER A 251 12.25 -21.85 3.86
N GLY A 252 12.98 -20.85 3.36
CA GLY A 252 12.46 -19.83 2.47
C GLY A 252 11.46 -18.87 3.12
N LEU A 253 11.31 -18.90 4.44
CA LEU A 253 10.33 -18.07 5.16
C LEU A 253 10.96 -16.89 5.90
N GLN A 254 12.27 -16.81 5.90
CA GLN A 254 13.02 -15.74 6.57
C GLN A 254 14.12 -15.22 5.65
N ALA A 255 14.24 -13.92 5.53
CA ALA A 255 15.33 -13.27 4.82
C ALA A 255 16.03 -12.24 5.72
N THR A 256 17.37 -12.28 5.77
CA THR A 256 18.18 -11.27 6.46
C THR A 256 18.92 -10.43 5.44
N VAL A 257 18.73 -9.12 5.53
CA VAL A 257 19.30 -8.12 4.63
C VAL A 257 20.29 -7.27 5.39
N LYS A 258 21.50 -7.15 4.86
CA LYS A 258 22.58 -6.30 5.39
C LYS A 258 22.98 -5.28 4.34
N GLY A 259 23.24 -4.06 4.79
CA GLY A 259 23.65 -2.99 3.90
C GLY A 259 23.96 -1.71 4.66
N GLN A 260 23.96 -0.62 3.91
CA GLN A 260 24.08 0.72 4.47
C GLN A 260 23.20 1.70 3.72
N VAL A 261 22.67 2.67 4.44
CA VAL A 261 22.00 3.83 3.87
C VAL A 261 23.02 4.96 3.74
N VAL A 262 23.16 5.51 2.53
CA VAL A 262 24.05 6.61 2.25
C VAL A 262 23.24 7.87 2.08
N LEU A 263 23.52 8.88 2.90
CA LEU A 263 22.94 10.21 2.82
C LEU A 263 23.92 11.16 2.12
N PRO A 264 23.45 12.11 1.28
CA PRO A 264 24.31 13.07 0.61
C PRO A 264 25.09 13.90 1.64
N LYS A 265 26.36 14.21 1.33
CA LYS A 265 27.22 14.96 2.24
C LYS A 265 26.74 16.39 2.48
N ASP A 266 26.08 16.97 1.50
CA ASP A 266 25.59 18.35 1.52
C ASP A 266 24.12 18.43 1.97
N SER A 267 23.49 17.29 2.35
CA SER A 267 22.13 17.29 2.87
C SER A 267 22.07 17.79 4.32
N PRO A 268 20.93 18.31 4.77
CA PRO A 268 20.67 18.52 6.19
C PRO A 268 20.91 17.23 6.99
N LYS A 269 21.22 17.37 8.27
CA LYS A 269 21.32 16.20 9.15
C LYS A 269 19.94 15.55 9.30
N ALA A 270 19.82 14.31 8.90
CA ALA A 270 18.60 13.55 9.09
C ALA A 270 18.32 13.36 10.59
N LYS A 271 17.14 13.72 11.01
CA LYS A 271 16.62 13.47 12.38
C LYS A 271 15.94 12.11 12.47
N ILE A 272 15.38 11.67 11.36
CA ILE A 272 14.66 10.42 11.20
C ILE A 272 15.27 9.68 10.02
N LEU A 273 15.60 8.41 10.23
CA LEU A 273 15.97 7.48 9.18
C LEU A 273 15.23 6.18 9.42
N TRP A 274 14.25 5.92 8.57
CA TRP A 274 13.47 4.69 8.57
C TRP A 274 13.79 3.86 7.34
N LEU A 275 13.83 2.57 7.53
CA LEU A 275 14.06 1.61 6.48
C LEU A 275 13.01 0.51 6.59
N VAL A 276 12.51 0.07 5.46
CA VAL A 276 11.55 -1.03 5.39
C VAL A 276 12.07 -2.09 4.45
N VAL A 277 12.15 -3.31 4.93
CA VAL A 277 12.39 -4.50 4.12
C VAL A 277 11.04 -5.13 3.80
N VAL A 278 10.75 -5.25 2.52
CA VAL A 278 9.55 -5.92 1.99
C VAL A 278 9.97 -7.23 1.35
N ALA A 279 9.36 -8.31 1.80
CA ALA A 279 9.54 -9.64 1.22
C ALA A 279 8.39 -9.94 0.24
N TYR A 280 8.72 -10.50 -0.92
CA TYR A 280 7.78 -10.84 -1.97
C TYR A 280 7.85 -12.32 -2.31
N ASP A 281 6.69 -12.90 -2.63
CA ASP A 281 6.58 -14.25 -3.18
C ASP A 281 6.93 -14.29 -4.69
N LYS A 282 6.88 -15.46 -5.27
CA LYS A 282 7.13 -15.70 -6.72
C LYS A 282 6.14 -14.94 -7.63
N ASP A 283 4.96 -14.62 -7.15
CA ASP A 283 3.91 -13.93 -7.90
C ASP A 283 3.99 -12.40 -7.72
N GLY A 284 4.96 -11.91 -6.92
CA GLY A 284 5.19 -10.49 -6.64
C GLY A 284 4.28 -9.90 -5.57
N ASN A 285 3.56 -10.71 -4.80
CA ASN A 285 2.76 -10.23 -3.67
C ASN A 285 3.66 -10.01 -2.46
N ALA A 286 3.38 -8.96 -1.69
CA ALA A 286 4.06 -8.74 -0.43
C ALA A 286 3.62 -9.81 0.60
N VAL A 287 4.59 -10.56 1.13
CA VAL A 287 4.37 -11.64 2.09
C VAL A 287 4.96 -11.34 3.46
N GLY A 288 5.78 -10.31 3.57
CA GLY A 288 6.36 -9.87 4.83
C GLY A 288 6.89 -8.45 4.76
N VAL A 289 6.83 -7.76 5.89
CA VAL A 289 7.28 -6.38 6.02
C VAL A 289 7.98 -6.22 7.36
N ARG A 290 9.14 -5.58 7.35
CA ARG A 290 9.85 -5.23 8.58
C ARG A 290 10.37 -3.81 8.50
N LYS A 291 9.91 -2.96 9.40
CA LYS A 291 10.45 -1.61 9.60
C LYS A 291 11.63 -1.66 10.54
N TRP A 292 12.64 -0.87 10.25
CA TRP A 292 13.80 -0.60 11.07
C TRP A 292 14.00 0.91 11.18
N GLU A 293 14.41 1.37 12.34
CA GLU A 293 14.62 2.78 12.66
C GLU A 293 16.04 2.97 13.20
N ALA A 294 16.73 3.98 12.72
CA ALA A 294 18.04 4.32 13.23
C ALA A 294 17.89 5.19 14.49
N ASP A 295 18.48 4.78 15.61
CA ASP A 295 18.41 5.51 16.88
C ASP A 295 19.06 6.90 16.81
N ASN A 296 20.10 7.08 16.01
CA ASN A 296 20.79 8.35 15.81
C ASN A 296 21.49 8.36 14.45
N PRO A 297 20.75 8.65 13.36
CA PRO A 297 21.27 8.47 12.00
C PRO A 297 22.53 9.30 11.69
N CYS A 298 22.72 10.42 12.39
CA CYS A 298 23.86 11.32 12.19
C CYS A 298 24.83 11.39 13.38
N GLY A 299 24.55 10.68 14.45
CA GLY A 299 25.50 10.47 15.53
C GLY A 299 26.53 9.44 15.09
N GLY A 300 27.80 9.82 15.00
CA GLY A 300 28.88 8.90 14.59
C GLY A 300 28.78 7.56 15.29
N LEU A 301 29.01 6.48 14.55
CA LEU A 301 29.04 5.11 15.06
C LEU A 301 29.92 5.03 16.31
N GLN A 302 29.32 4.87 17.46
CA GLN A 302 30.03 4.40 18.61
C GLN A 302 30.10 2.88 18.50
N PRO A 303 31.31 2.28 18.30
CA PRO A 303 31.43 0.84 18.24
C PRO A 303 30.88 0.21 19.53
N PRO A 304 30.15 -0.90 19.45
CA PRO A 304 29.70 -1.61 20.65
C PRO A 304 30.94 -1.96 21.53
N GLY A 305 30.95 -1.46 22.76
CA GLY A 305 32.03 -1.73 23.73
C GLY A 305 33.00 -0.57 23.98
N THR A 306 32.79 0.63 23.42
CA THR A 306 33.60 1.80 23.79
C THR A 306 33.16 2.33 25.17
N PRO A 307 34.06 2.48 26.15
CA PRO A 307 33.70 3.05 27.46
C PRO A 307 33.17 4.46 27.30
N MET A 308 32.15 4.79 28.09
CA MET A 308 31.51 6.10 28.17
C MET A 308 32.60 7.19 28.28
N GLN A 309 32.76 8.05 27.28
CA GLN A 309 33.74 9.13 27.26
C GLN A 309 33.43 10.10 28.40
N THR A 310 34.47 10.43 29.16
CA THR A 310 34.45 11.42 30.25
C THR A 310 33.90 12.78 29.72
N PRO A 311 32.98 13.45 30.45
CA PRO A 311 32.47 14.78 30.02
C PRO A 311 33.62 15.78 29.99
N GLY A 312 33.96 16.33 28.86
CA GLY A 312 34.92 17.42 28.74
C GLY A 312 35.77 17.52 27.48
N VAL A 313 35.76 16.52 26.59
CA VAL A 313 36.51 16.60 25.32
C VAL A 313 35.52 16.64 24.17
N THR A 314 35.13 17.84 23.75
CA THR A 314 34.45 18.10 22.49
C THR A 314 35.42 17.93 21.34
N THR A 315 35.56 16.73 20.80
CA THR A 315 36.07 16.58 19.44
C THR A 315 35.03 17.20 18.49
N PRO A 316 35.42 18.11 17.57
CA PRO A 316 34.50 18.62 16.57
C PRO A 316 33.97 17.40 15.79
N GLY A 317 32.65 17.13 15.88
CA GLY A 317 32.02 16.15 15.03
C GLY A 317 32.24 16.51 13.57
N PRO A 318 32.23 15.54 12.64
CA PRO A 318 32.43 15.80 11.24
C PRO A 318 31.43 16.86 10.76
N THR A 319 31.94 17.98 10.26
CA THR A 319 31.20 19.02 9.57
C THR A 319 30.85 18.47 8.18
N GLY A 320 29.76 17.75 8.09
CA GLY A 320 29.28 17.14 6.86
C GLY A 320 28.18 16.13 7.14
N GLY A 321 27.32 15.85 6.17
CA GLY A 321 26.14 15.00 6.31
C GLY A 321 26.41 13.66 7.01
N CYS A 322 25.34 12.96 7.35
CA CYS A 322 25.34 11.78 8.22
C CYS A 322 26.20 10.58 7.75
N GLY A 323 26.78 10.64 6.54
CA GLY A 323 27.59 9.55 5.98
C GLY A 323 26.79 8.28 5.70
N ALA A 324 27.43 7.12 5.87
CA ALA A 324 26.80 5.81 5.68
C ALA A 324 26.34 5.24 7.02
N VAL A 325 25.07 4.86 7.10
CA VAL A 325 24.44 4.24 8.27
C VAL A 325 24.22 2.75 7.98
N PRO A 326 24.95 1.83 8.65
CA PRO A 326 24.80 0.40 8.44
C PRO A 326 23.50 -0.12 9.06
N PHE A 327 22.92 -1.15 8.43
CA PHE A 327 21.76 -1.84 8.93
C PHE A 327 21.86 -3.35 8.73
N GLU A 328 21.16 -4.08 9.59
CA GLU A 328 20.86 -5.50 9.44
C GLU A 328 19.41 -5.71 9.84
N VAL A 329 18.59 -6.22 8.92
CA VAL A 329 17.16 -6.41 9.13
C VAL A 329 16.74 -7.80 8.69
N THR A 330 15.99 -8.47 9.56
CA THR A 330 15.39 -9.77 9.24
C THR A 330 13.89 -9.60 9.05
N VAL A 331 13.39 -10.04 7.91
CA VAL A 331 11.97 -10.07 7.57
C VAL A 331 11.48 -11.51 7.52
N PHE A 332 10.25 -11.73 7.98
CA PHE A 332 9.58 -13.03 7.98
C PHE A 332 8.40 -13.01 7.03
N SER A 333 8.17 -14.10 6.31
CA SER A 333 6.94 -14.30 5.55
C SER A 333 5.78 -14.67 6.48
N LEU A 334 4.62 -14.11 6.19
CA LEU A 334 3.35 -14.47 6.84
C LEU A 334 2.60 -15.58 6.10
N GLY A 335 3.12 -16.05 4.97
CA GLY A 335 2.45 -17.02 4.12
C GLY A 335 3.41 -17.79 3.21
N PRO A 336 3.38 -17.58 1.88
CA PRO A 336 4.26 -18.24 0.92
C PRO A 336 5.74 -17.95 1.13
N GLY A 337 6.62 -18.79 0.54
CA GLY A 337 8.05 -18.58 0.56
C GLY A 337 8.46 -17.25 -0.07
N ILE A 338 9.56 -16.68 0.44
CA ILE A 338 10.18 -15.44 -0.04
C ILE A 338 10.99 -15.77 -1.29
N GLU A 339 10.71 -15.09 -2.40
CA GLU A 339 11.49 -15.14 -3.63
C GLU A 339 12.49 -14.00 -3.74
N ARG A 340 12.06 -12.79 -3.35
CA ARG A 340 12.89 -11.59 -3.37
C ARG A 340 12.58 -10.66 -2.23
N VAL A 341 13.52 -9.77 -1.93
CA VAL A 341 13.33 -8.68 -0.99
C VAL A 341 13.63 -7.34 -1.65
N GLU A 342 12.97 -6.30 -1.18
CA GLU A 342 13.20 -4.92 -1.57
C GLU A 342 13.39 -4.06 -0.31
N VAL A 343 14.23 -3.06 -0.41
CA VAL A 343 14.52 -2.15 0.71
C VAL A 343 14.10 -0.75 0.32
N LEU A 344 13.18 -0.19 1.08
CA LEU A 344 12.70 1.18 0.96
C LEU A 344 13.28 2.01 2.08
N VAL A 345 13.55 3.29 1.83
CA VAL A 345 14.13 4.20 2.81
C VAL A 345 13.41 5.54 2.84
N GLU A 346 13.25 6.08 4.03
CA GLU A 346 12.79 7.44 4.27
C GLU A 346 13.77 8.12 5.23
N ALA A 347 14.25 9.31 4.85
CA ALA A 347 15.12 10.16 5.66
C ALA A 347 14.52 11.57 5.76
N ARG A 348 14.45 12.10 6.99
CA ARG A 348 13.92 13.45 7.30
C ARG A 348 14.73 14.13 8.36
#